data_b4f7ca2ede353798c7b810666dd5a666
#
_entry.id   b4f7ca2ede353798c7b810666dd5a666
#
_cell.length_a   1.000
_cell.length_b   1.000
_cell.length_c   1.000
_cell.angle_alpha   90.00
_cell.angle_beta   90.00
_cell.angle_gamma   90.00
#
_symmetry.space_group_name_H-M   'P 1'
#
loop_
_entity.id
_entity.type
_entity.pdbx_description
1 polymer ?
#
loop_
_entity_poly.entity_id
_entity_poly.type
_entity_poly.pdbx_seq_one_letter_code
_entity_poly.pdbx_strand_id
1 'polypeptide(L)'
;DTSGRKLSSPIDCSDSRLDEALTYALSNPGKQLRSRLCRVTSAVVAGCELPSAARAGEAIEFLHTYSLIHDDLPSMDDDDLRRGKATVHKAYDEATAILIGDGLQALAFEWIVDTPDLAPLQQVQLVKLLSKSVGFDGMVGGQAMDIAAEGQSLAPAQLAQVHARKTGALIEASVVAGAICANATDAQQASLSTFAQRIGLAFQVMDDVLDVTATSEELGKTAGKDIDAEKSTYVASMGIDGARDFAETLLSEALEALNEFCLLYTSPSPRDE
;
A
#
# COMPACT_ATOMS: atom_id res chain seq x y z
N ASP A 1 -14.89 -15.96 9.31
CA ASP A 1 -14.95 -14.91 10.35
C ASP A 1 -13.58 -14.25 10.42
N THR A 2 -13.36 -13.23 9.55
CA THR A 2 -12.11 -12.45 9.52
C THR A 2 -12.32 -11.22 10.39
N SER A 3 -12.49 -11.42 11.70
CA SER A 3 -12.42 -10.33 12.66
C SER A 3 -11.01 -9.74 12.60
N GLY A 4 -10.92 -8.47 12.16
CA GLY A 4 -9.66 -7.74 12.10
C GLY A 4 -8.92 -7.84 13.43
N ARG A 5 -7.78 -8.50 13.42
CA ARG A 5 -6.87 -8.49 14.56
C ARG A 5 -6.50 -7.03 14.79
N LYS A 6 -6.88 -6.48 15.95
CA LYS A 6 -6.32 -5.21 16.40
C LYS A 6 -4.81 -5.42 16.48
N LEU A 7 -4.05 -4.62 15.73
CA LEU A 7 -2.63 -4.46 15.99
C LEU A 7 -2.55 -3.91 17.43
N SER A 8 -2.23 -4.77 18.39
CA SER A 8 -1.84 -4.29 19.72
C SER A 8 -0.53 -3.54 19.55
N SER A 9 -0.30 -2.48 20.33
CA SER A 9 1.00 -1.80 20.31
C SER A 9 2.11 -2.83 20.34
N PRO A 10 2.96 -2.92 19.33
CA PRO A 10 4.00 -3.94 19.25
C PRO A 10 5.19 -3.61 20.15
N ILE A 11 5.17 -2.45 20.81
CA ILE A 11 6.29 -1.90 21.57
C ILE A 11 5.83 -1.43 22.92
N ASP A 12 6.64 -1.72 23.93
CA ASP A 12 6.59 -1.11 25.25
C ASP A 12 7.33 0.24 25.16
N CYS A 13 6.60 1.29 24.79
CA CYS A 13 7.18 2.64 24.71
C CYS A 13 7.29 3.19 26.14
N SER A 14 8.50 3.54 26.59
CA SER A 14 8.76 4.12 27.91
C SER A 14 8.08 5.48 28.14
N ASP A 15 7.69 6.18 27.06
CA ASP A 15 6.90 7.42 27.10
C ASP A 15 5.42 7.10 26.91
N SER A 16 4.61 7.31 27.94
CA SER A 16 3.18 6.98 27.95
C SER A 16 2.38 7.74 26.88
N ARG A 17 2.78 8.99 26.54
CA ARG A 17 2.10 9.80 25.53
C ARG A 17 2.36 9.26 24.12
N LEU A 18 3.59 8.88 23.83
CA LEU A 18 3.93 8.26 22.53
C LEU A 18 3.26 6.89 22.38
N ASP A 19 3.18 6.08 23.47
CA ASP A 19 2.49 4.80 23.44
C ASP A 19 0.99 4.95 23.18
N GLU A 20 0.34 5.91 23.84
CA GLU A 20 -1.08 6.24 23.59
C GLU A 20 -1.30 6.71 22.16
N ALA A 21 -0.44 7.59 21.63
CA ALA A 21 -0.54 8.10 20.26
C ALA A 21 -0.28 7.01 19.22
N LEU A 22 0.70 6.12 19.45
CA LEU A 22 0.96 4.96 18.60
C LEU A 22 -0.23 4.00 18.58
N THR A 23 -0.77 3.68 19.76
CA THR A 23 -1.97 2.84 19.87
C THR A 23 -3.17 3.47 19.15
N TYR A 24 -3.34 4.80 19.29
CA TYR A 24 -4.37 5.55 18.57
C TYR A 24 -4.19 5.43 17.06
N ALA A 25 -3.00 5.68 16.54
CA ALA A 25 -2.68 5.61 15.11
C ALA A 25 -2.97 4.20 14.53
N LEU A 26 -2.60 3.14 15.25
CA LEU A 26 -2.81 1.75 14.84
C LEU A 26 -4.23 1.23 15.09
N SER A 27 -5.06 1.94 15.86
CA SER A 27 -6.43 1.51 16.20
C SER A 27 -7.42 1.54 15.04
N ASN A 28 -7.07 2.19 13.90
CA ASN A 28 -7.93 2.32 12.72
C ASN A 28 -7.21 1.84 11.44
N PRO A 29 -6.87 0.54 11.34
CA PRO A 29 -5.97 0.02 10.30
C PRO A 29 -6.59 0.02 8.88
N GLY A 30 -7.89 0.32 8.74
CA GLY A 30 -8.58 0.26 7.46
C GLY A 30 -8.68 -1.16 6.89
N LYS A 31 -8.65 -1.28 5.56
CA LYS A 31 -8.84 -2.57 4.85
C LYS A 31 -7.60 -3.47 4.88
N GLN A 32 -6.46 -2.98 5.28
CA GLN A 32 -5.16 -3.70 5.30
C GLN A 32 -4.85 -4.41 3.98
N LEU A 33 -5.10 -3.73 2.86
CA LEU A 33 -4.94 -4.30 1.52
C LEU A 33 -3.51 -4.79 1.26
N ARG A 34 -2.51 -4.03 1.68
CA ARG A 34 -1.10 -4.33 1.45
C ARG A 34 -0.66 -5.58 2.20
N SER A 35 -1.03 -5.70 3.47
CA SER A 35 -0.81 -6.91 4.26
C SER A 35 -1.50 -8.12 3.64
N ARG A 36 -2.74 -7.97 3.17
CA ARG A 36 -3.48 -9.06 2.50
C ARG A 36 -2.79 -9.49 1.21
N LEU A 37 -2.32 -8.56 0.38
CA LEU A 37 -1.58 -8.88 -0.84
C LEU A 37 -0.32 -9.69 -0.54
N CYS A 38 0.47 -9.29 0.46
CA CYS A 38 1.67 -10.01 0.88
C CYS A 38 1.34 -11.45 1.30
N ARG A 39 0.34 -11.64 2.15
CA ARG A 39 -0.09 -12.94 2.67
C ARG A 39 -0.65 -13.85 1.57
N VAL A 40 -1.55 -13.31 0.72
CA VAL A 40 -2.14 -14.08 -0.38
C VAL A 40 -1.08 -14.50 -1.39
N THR A 41 -0.14 -13.60 -1.72
CA THR A 41 0.96 -13.94 -2.63
C THR A 41 1.81 -15.06 -2.06
N SER A 42 2.16 -15.01 -0.78
CA SER A 42 2.93 -16.08 -0.15
C SER A 42 2.16 -17.41 -0.17
N ALA A 43 0.86 -17.38 0.05
CA ALA A 43 0.01 -18.57 0.00
C ALA A 43 -0.08 -19.16 -1.41
N VAL A 44 -0.16 -18.34 -2.45
CA VAL A 44 -0.17 -18.78 -3.86
C VAL A 44 1.16 -19.47 -4.23
N VAL A 45 2.29 -18.90 -3.79
CA VAL A 45 3.62 -19.45 -4.13
C VAL A 45 3.96 -20.67 -3.30
N ALA A 46 3.70 -20.66 -1.98
CA ALA A 46 4.09 -21.74 -1.06
C ALA A 46 3.01 -22.83 -0.89
N GLY A 47 1.79 -22.62 -1.40
CA GLY A 47 0.64 -23.48 -1.16
C GLY A 47 -0.01 -23.32 0.23
N CYS A 48 0.51 -22.45 1.08
CA CYS A 48 -0.03 -22.13 2.39
C CYS A 48 0.41 -20.73 2.83
N GLU A 49 -0.37 -20.11 3.72
CA GLU A 49 0.00 -18.84 4.31
C GLU A 49 1.18 -19.00 5.28
N LEU A 50 2.23 -18.16 5.11
CA LEU A 50 3.43 -18.20 5.93
C LEU A 50 3.36 -17.14 7.05
N PRO A 51 3.72 -17.49 8.31
CA PRO A 51 3.80 -16.51 9.41
C PRO A 51 4.74 -15.34 9.10
N SER A 52 5.86 -15.61 8.43
CA SER A 52 6.81 -14.58 7.99
C SER A 52 6.18 -13.57 7.04
N ALA A 53 5.30 -14.01 6.12
CA ALA A 53 4.57 -13.10 5.23
C ALA A 53 3.52 -12.27 5.98
N ALA A 54 2.92 -12.79 7.03
CA ALA A 54 2.02 -12.02 7.88
C ALA A 54 2.80 -10.88 8.58
N ARG A 55 3.98 -11.17 9.15
CA ARG A 55 4.83 -10.13 9.78
C ARG A 55 5.36 -9.12 8.75
N ALA A 56 5.79 -9.57 7.57
CA ALA A 56 6.18 -8.65 6.50
C ALA A 56 5.01 -7.75 6.07
N GLY A 57 3.80 -8.29 6.00
CA GLY A 57 2.59 -7.53 5.74
C GLY A 57 2.28 -6.49 6.82
N GLU A 58 2.51 -6.80 8.10
CA GLU A 58 2.40 -5.83 9.21
C GLU A 58 3.42 -4.70 9.08
N ALA A 59 4.68 -5.02 8.78
CA ALA A 59 5.72 -4.00 8.53
C ALA A 59 5.34 -3.04 7.39
N ILE A 60 4.75 -3.57 6.31
CA ILE A 60 4.27 -2.77 5.19
C ILE A 60 3.10 -1.86 5.62
N GLU A 61 2.20 -2.33 6.47
CA GLU A 61 1.13 -1.48 7.00
C GLU A 61 1.67 -0.39 7.96
N PHE A 62 2.78 -0.62 8.68
CA PHE A 62 3.46 0.45 9.43
C PHE A 62 3.99 1.53 8.50
N LEU A 63 4.63 1.13 7.38
CA LEU A 63 5.10 2.05 6.34
C LEU A 63 3.95 2.82 5.68
N HIS A 64 2.81 2.18 5.46
CA HIS A 64 1.63 2.86 4.95
C HIS A 64 1.02 3.81 6.00
N THR A 65 0.99 3.41 7.26
CA THR A 65 0.41 4.23 8.33
C THR A 65 1.22 5.48 8.57
N TYR A 66 2.57 5.39 8.60
CA TYR A 66 3.40 6.59 8.76
C TYR A 66 3.16 7.59 7.63
N SER A 67 3.04 7.11 6.37
CA SER A 67 2.82 8.01 5.25
C SER A 67 1.50 8.76 5.37
N LEU A 68 0.44 8.08 5.81
CA LEU A 68 -0.85 8.73 6.04
C LEU A 68 -0.81 9.76 7.17
N ILE A 69 -0.07 9.46 8.26
CA ILE A 69 0.08 10.41 9.40
C ILE A 69 0.80 11.68 8.95
N HIS A 70 1.86 11.53 8.12
CA HIS A 70 2.60 12.67 7.62
C HIS A 70 1.83 13.43 6.53
N ASP A 71 1.10 12.74 5.66
CA ASP A 71 0.24 13.37 4.65
C ASP A 71 -0.87 14.21 5.29
N ASP A 72 -1.39 13.81 6.45
CA ASP A 72 -2.43 14.55 7.18
C ASP A 72 -1.96 15.87 7.81
N LEU A 73 -0.64 16.13 7.92
CA LEU A 73 -0.10 17.32 8.57
C LEU A 73 -0.49 18.62 7.85
N PRO A 74 -0.55 19.77 8.56
CA PRO A 74 -0.87 21.07 7.96
C PRO A 74 0.10 21.52 6.85
N SER A 75 1.32 21.01 6.82
CA SER A 75 2.30 21.27 5.76
C SER A 75 2.15 20.38 4.51
N MET A 76 1.16 19.49 4.52
CA MET A 76 0.84 18.53 3.48
C MET A 76 -0.64 18.70 3.07
N ASP A 77 -1.48 17.68 3.28
CA ASP A 77 -2.89 17.71 2.87
C ASP A 77 -3.82 18.46 3.86
N ASP A 78 -3.34 18.82 5.06
CA ASP A 78 -4.07 19.48 6.18
C ASP A 78 -5.43 18.84 6.47
N ASP A 79 -5.43 17.52 6.64
CA ASP A 79 -6.64 16.75 6.87
C ASP A 79 -7.00 16.65 8.36
N ASP A 80 -8.22 17.08 8.73
CA ASP A 80 -8.72 16.99 10.10
C ASP A 80 -9.18 15.57 10.47
N LEU A 81 -9.67 14.82 9.49
CA LEU A 81 -10.27 13.50 9.68
C LEU A 81 -9.71 12.47 8.70
N ARG A 82 -9.44 11.27 9.22
CA ARG A 82 -9.10 10.09 8.43
C ARG A 82 -9.93 8.88 8.85
N ARG A 83 -10.67 8.32 7.89
CA ARG A 83 -11.61 7.19 8.14
C ARG A 83 -12.58 7.48 9.28
N GLY A 84 -13.09 8.71 9.34
CA GLY A 84 -14.07 9.16 10.34
C GLY A 84 -13.51 9.43 11.75
N LYS A 85 -12.19 9.37 11.96
CA LYS A 85 -11.51 9.75 13.22
C LYS A 85 -10.62 10.97 13.00
N ALA A 86 -10.39 11.74 14.06
CA ALA A 86 -9.44 12.82 14.05
C ALA A 86 -8.04 12.30 13.64
N THR A 87 -7.32 13.05 12.82
CA THR A 87 -5.94 12.75 12.46
C THR A 87 -5.02 12.88 13.67
N VAL A 88 -3.83 12.26 13.66
CA VAL A 88 -2.97 12.21 14.85
C VAL A 88 -2.58 13.61 15.31
N HIS A 89 -2.29 14.53 14.38
CA HIS A 89 -1.94 15.92 14.74
C HIS A 89 -3.11 16.71 15.34
N LYS A 90 -4.35 16.37 15.00
CA LYS A 90 -5.55 16.98 15.62
C LYS A 90 -5.90 16.34 16.96
N ALA A 91 -5.68 15.04 17.14
CA ALA A 91 -5.94 14.33 18.38
C ALA A 91 -4.88 14.64 19.48
N TYR A 92 -3.65 14.91 19.05
CA TYR A 92 -2.50 15.19 19.94
C TYR A 92 -1.87 16.54 19.58
N ASP A 93 -0.86 16.55 18.73
CA ASP A 93 -0.20 17.72 18.14
C ASP A 93 0.68 17.31 16.95
N GLU A 94 1.20 18.29 16.20
CA GLU A 94 2.04 18.08 15.01
C GLU A 94 3.36 17.36 15.37
N ALA A 95 4.01 17.74 16.47
CA ALA A 95 5.27 17.13 16.90
C ALA A 95 5.07 15.64 17.21
N THR A 96 3.99 15.29 17.92
CA THR A 96 3.63 13.89 18.19
C THR A 96 3.35 13.13 16.91
N ALA A 97 2.63 13.71 15.94
CA ALA A 97 2.36 13.08 14.64
C ALA A 97 3.66 12.79 13.86
N ILE A 98 4.59 13.74 13.81
CA ILE A 98 5.90 13.56 13.18
C ILE A 98 6.67 12.42 13.85
N LEU A 99 6.77 12.42 15.17
CA LEU A 99 7.50 11.41 15.93
C LEU A 99 6.90 9.99 15.77
N ILE A 100 5.56 9.88 15.75
CA ILE A 100 4.89 8.59 15.50
C ILE A 100 5.17 8.10 14.09
N GLY A 101 5.14 8.97 13.07
CA GLY A 101 5.48 8.60 11.70
C GLY A 101 6.93 8.11 11.58
N ASP A 102 7.89 8.84 12.14
CA ASP A 102 9.32 8.48 12.14
C ASP A 102 9.54 7.14 12.87
N GLY A 103 8.88 6.96 14.03
CA GLY A 103 8.96 5.73 14.81
C GLY A 103 8.39 4.52 14.05
N LEU A 104 7.26 4.67 13.37
CA LEU A 104 6.65 3.60 12.57
C LEU A 104 7.53 3.20 11.38
N GLN A 105 8.21 4.15 10.74
CA GLN A 105 9.14 3.86 9.66
C GLN A 105 10.33 3.02 10.18
N ALA A 106 10.94 3.41 11.30
CA ALA A 106 12.03 2.65 11.91
C ALA A 106 11.57 1.25 12.35
N LEU A 107 10.41 1.18 13.01
CA LEU A 107 9.80 -0.06 13.48
C LEU A 107 9.55 -1.06 12.35
N ALA A 108 9.13 -0.60 11.19
CA ALA A 108 8.87 -1.49 10.05
C ALA A 108 10.12 -2.29 9.66
N PHE A 109 11.29 -1.67 9.67
CA PHE A 109 12.54 -2.35 9.33
C PHE A 109 13.01 -3.28 10.46
N GLU A 110 12.90 -2.86 11.72
CA GLU A 110 13.15 -3.72 12.89
C GLU A 110 12.26 -4.97 12.82
N TRP A 111 10.96 -4.78 12.52
CA TRP A 111 9.98 -5.86 12.42
C TRP A 111 10.34 -6.92 11.38
N ILE A 112 10.93 -6.50 10.25
CA ILE A 112 11.42 -7.41 9.20
C ILE A 112 12.64 -8.18 9.69
N VAL A 113 13.62 -7.49 10.29
CA VAL A 113 14.87 -8.12 10.75
C VAL A 113 14.62 -9.11 11.88
N ASP A 114 13.65 -8.83 12.73
CA ASP A 114 13.25 -9.69 13.86
C ASP A 114 12.19 -10.75 13.49
N THR A 115 11.88 -10.88 12.18
CA THR A 115 10.90 -11.89 11.75
C THR A 115 11.50 -13.29 11.85
N PRO A 116 10.94 -14.18 12.70
CA PRO A 116 11.34 -15.58 12.73
C PRO A 116 11.09 -16.25 11.37
N ASP A 117 11.81 -17.33 11.11
CA ASP A 117 11.66 -18.18 9.91
C ASP A 117 12.04 -17.50 8.58
N LEU A 118 12.59 -16.27 8.59
CA LEU A 118 13.24 -15.67 7.43
C LEU A 118 14.75 -15.93 7.45
N ALA A 119 15.27 -16.43 6.33
CA ALA A 119 16.71 -16.51 6.14
C ALA A 119 17.31 -15.09 6.08
N PRO A 120 18.58 -14.87 6.54
CA PRO A 120 19.22 -13.56 6.51
C PRO A 120 19.19 -12.90 5.12
N LEU A 121 19.28 -13.68 4.05
CA LEU A 121 19.20 -13.15 2.69
C LEU A 121 17.80 -12.59 2.38
N GLN A 122 16.74 -13.27 2.81
CA GLN A 122 15.36 -12.80 2.64
C GLN A 122 15.12 -11.51 3.44
N GLN A 123 15.65 -11.42 4.68
CA GLN A 123 15.57 -10.20 5.49
C GLN A 123 16.23 -9.02 4.76
N VAL A 124 17.44 -9.21 4.22
CA VAL A 124 18.14 -8.18 3.44
C VAL A 124 17.39 -7.80 2.17
N GLN A 125 16.80 -8.78 1.46
CA GLN A 125 15.98 -8.52 0.27
C GLN A 125 14.73 -7.70 0.61
N LEU A 126 14.03 -8.04 1.69
CA LEU A 126 12.85 -7.30 2.16
C LEU A 126 13.20 -5.87 2.60
N VAL A 127 14.26 -5.69 3.38
CA VAL A 127 14.72 -4.35 3.77
C VAL A 127 15.07 -3.52 2.54
N LYS A 128 15.80 -4.07 1.56
CA LYS A 128 16.13 -3.39 0.30
C LYS A 128 14.89 -3.06 -0.51
N LEU A 129 13.93 -3.98 -0.63
CA LEU A 129 12.67 -3.78 -1.33
C LEU A 129 11.88 -2.63 -0.71
N LEU A 130 11.64 -2.70 0.61
CA LEU A 130 10.81 -1.73 1.32
C LEU A 130 11.47 -0.35 1.37
N SER A 131 12.77 -0.26 1.66
CA SER A 131 13.48 1.03 1.67
C SER A 131 13.45 1.73 0.31
N LYS A 132 13.59 0.98 -0.79
CA LYS A 132 13.43 1.54 -2.14
C LYS A 132 12.00 2.00 -2.41
N SER A 133 11.01 1.19 -2.02
CA SER A 133 9.59 1.47 -2.30
C SER A 133 9.01 2.65 -1.52
N VAL A 134 9.56 2.95 -0.33
CA VAL A 134 9.14 4.12 0.45
C VAL A 134 10.03 5.35 0.24
N GLY A 135 11.24 5.16 -0.31
CA GLY A 135 12.24 6.20 -0.48
C GLY A 135 12.00 7.15 -1.66
N PHE A 136 13.10 7.83 -2.08
CA PHE A 136 13.06 8.86 -3.13
C PHE A 136 12.64 8.33 -4.51
N ASP A 137 12.91 7.06 -4.83
CA ASP A 137 12.45 6.42 -6.07
C ASP A 137 11.04 5.82 -5.95
N GLY A 138 10.46 5.82 -4.76
CA GLY A 138 9.14 5.29 -4.44
C GLY A 138 8.19 6.34 -3.86
N MET A 139 7.54 6.00 -2.75
CA MET A 139 6.44 6.76 -2.17
C MET A 139 6.78 8.21 -1.82
N VAL A 140 7.93 8.47 -1.17
CA VAL A 140 8.36 9.84 -0.83
C VAL A 140 8.63 10.65 -2.10
N GLY A 141 9.31 10.07 -3.10
CA GLY A 141 9.52 10.73 -4.39
C GLY A 141 8.21 10.99 -5.14
N GLY A 142 7.26 10.05 -5.07
CA GLY A 142 5.92 10.21 -5.64
C GLY A 142 5.12 11.32 -4.96
N GLN A 143 5.19 11.41 -3.63
CA GLN A 143 4.56 12.49 -2.87
C GLN A 143 5.15 13.86 -3.22
N ALA A 144 6.47 13.96 -3.34
CA ALA A 144 7.12 15.20 -3.77
C ALA A 144 6.70 15.64 -5.18
N MET A 145 6.53 14.67 -6.10
CA MET A 145 6.01 14.95 -7.44
C MET A 145 4.54 15.40 -7.42
N ASP A 146 3.72 14.81 -6.55
CA ASP A 146 2.30 15.13 -6.39
C ASP A 146 2.13 16.58 -5.90
N ILE A 147 2.84 16.96 -4.84
CA ILE A 147 2.87 18.34 -4.31
C ILE A 147 3.37 19.33 -5.39
N ALA A 148 4.44 19.01 -6.10
CA ALA A 148 4.97 19.87 -7.15
C ALA A 148 4.02 20.04 -8.35
N ALA A 149 3.05 19.14 -8.50
CA ALA A 149 2.07 19.15 -9.58
C ALA A 149 0.77 19.89 -9.22
N GLU A 150 0.61 20.34 -7.97
CA GLU A 150 -0.57 21.11 -7.56
C GLU A 150 -0.77 22.36 -8.42
N GLY A 151 -2.00 22.59 -8.88
CA GLY A 151 -2.34 23.68 -9.78
C GLY A 151 -1.77 23.55 -11.20
N GLN A 152 -1.22 22.38 -11.58
CA GLN A 152 -0.71 22.10 -12.92
C GLN A 152 -1.51 20.98 -13.59
N SER A 153 -1.71 21.08 -14.91
CA SER A 153 -2.29 19.98 -15.69
C SER A 153 -1.18 19.02 -16.13
N LEU A 154 -1.18 17.81 -15.60
CA LEU A 154 -0.24 16.77 -15.97
C LEU A 154 -0.71 16.02 -17.23
N ALA A 155 0.24 15.69 -18.11
CA ALA A 155 -0.03 14.72 -19.17
C ALA A 155 -0.27 13.31 -18.55
N PRO A 156 -1.08 12.43 -19.19
CA PRO A 156 -1.39 11.11 -18.65
C PRO A 156 -0.16 10.27 -18.25
N ALA A 157 0.92 10.36 -19.02
CA ALA A 157 2.18 9.66 -18.71
C ALA A 157 2.87 10.20 -17.44
N GLN A 158 2.78 11.49 -17.15
CA GLN A 158 3.31 12.10 -15.94
C GLN A 158 2.46 11.71 -14.73
N LEU A 159 1.13 11.75 -14.88
CA LEU A 159 0.19 11.30 -13.86
C LEU A 159 0.44 9.84 -13.49
N ALA A 160 0.61 8.96 -14.50
CA ALA A 160 0.96 7.56 -14.27
C ALA A 160 2.26 7.39 -13.48
N GLN A 161 3.27 8.25 -13.68
CA GLN A 161 4.52 8.20 -12.91
C GLN A 161 4.32 8.61 -11.44
N VAL A 162 3.51 9.65 -11.19
CA VAL A 162 3.16 10.05 -9.81
C VAL A 162 2.49 8.89 -9.09
N HIS A 163 1.44 8.33 -9.68
CA HIS A 163 0.69 7.23 -9.09
C HIS A 163 1.51 5.95 -8.92
N ALA A 164 2.35 5.61 -9.91
CA ALA A 164 3.23 4.45 -9.80
C ALA A 164 4.20 4.56 -8.62
N ARG A 165 4.70 5.76 -8.30
CA ARG A 165 5.61 5.98 -7.18
C ARG A 165 4.86 6.16 -5.86
N LYS A 166 3.90 7.10 -5.79
CA LYS A 166 3.20 7.44 -4.54
C LYS A 166 2.42 6.24 -3.98
N THR A 167 1.70 5.53 -4.83
CA THR A 167 0.81 4.43 -4.42
C THR A 167 1.28 3.06 -4.92
N GLY A 168 1.65 2.97 -6.20
CA GLY A 168 1.99 1.71 -6.87
C GLY A 168 3.21 1.01 -6.29
N ALA A 169 4.25 1.75 -5.93
CA ALA A 169 5.50 1.19 -5.41
C ALA A 169 5.29 0.34 -4.15
N LEU A 170 4.46 0.79 -3.21
CA LEU A 170 4.18 0.03 -1.99
C LEU A 170 3.19 -1.11 -2.22
N ILE A 171 2.29 -1.01 -3.20
CA ILE A 171 1.44 -2.13 -3.64
C ILE A 171 2.31 -3.23 -4.28
N GLU A 172 3.21 -2.86 -5.18
CA GLU A 172 4.15 -3.80 -5.79
C GLU A 172 5.04 -4.46 -4.73
N ALA A 173 5.60 -3.66 -3.81
CA ALA A 173 6.41 -4.19 -2.71
C ALA A 173 5.64 -5.18 -1.84
N SER A 174 4.33 -4.99 -1.65
CA SER A 174 3.50 -5.92 -0.88
C SER A 174 3.41 -7.31 -1.52
N VAL A 175 3.22 -7.35 -2.83
CA VAL A 175 3.18 -8.61 -3.60
C VAL A 175 4.56 -9.26 -3.64
N VAL A 176 5.60 -8.50 -3.98
CA VAL A 176 6.98 -9.02 -4.07
C VAL A 176 7.49 -9.48 -2.70
N ALA A 177 7.12 -8.80 -1.60
CA ALA A 177 7.47 -9.25 -0.25
C ALA A 177 6.89 -10.63 0.07
N GLY A 178 5.63 -10.88 -0.29
CA GLY A 178 5.02 -12.21 -0.17
C GLY A 178 5.76 -13.28 -0.96
N ALA A 179 6.18 -12.94 -2.18
CA ALA A 179 6.98 -13.82 -3.05
C ALA A 179 8.36 -14.13 -2.44
N ILE A 180 9.05 -13.13 -1.88
CA ILE A 180 10.33 -13.31 -1.18
C ILE A 180 10.16 -14.23 0.03
N CYS A 181 9.15 -14.01 0.87
CA CYS A 181 8.87 -14.86 2.02
C CYS A 181 8.65 -16.31 1.62
N ALA A 182 8.04 -16.56 0.46
CA ALA A 182 7.74 -17.89 -0.08
C ALA A 182 8.86 -18.50 -0.94
N ASN A 183 10.03 -17.87 -1.05
CA ASN A 183 11.14 -18.29 -1.90
C ASN A 183 10.74 -18.45 -3.39
N ALA A 184 9.90 -17.56 -3.91
CA ALA A 184 9.53 -17.54 -5.31
C ALA A 184 10.77 -17.44 -6.22
N THR A 185 10.75 -18.11 -7.37
CA THR A 185 11.78 -18.00 -8.39
C THR A 185 11.82 -16.60 -8.99
N ASP A 186 12.92 -16.21 -9.64
CA ASP A 186 13.04 -14.90 -10.30
C ASP A 186 11.95 -14.70 -11.37
N ALA A 187 11.57 -15.74 -12.10
CA ALA A 187 10.48 -15.70 -13.07
C ALA A 187 9.12 -15.42 -12.39
N GLN A 188 8.83 -16.13 -11.30
CA GLN A 188 7.62 -15.92 -10.52
C GLN A 188 7.57 -14.51 -9.94
N GLN A 189 8.70 -14.01 -9.40
CA GLN A 189 8.77 -12.63 -8.88
C GLN A 189 8.53 -11.60 -9.98
N ALA A 190 9.07 -11.80 -11.19
CA ALA A 190 8.86 -10.90 -12.33
C ALA A 190 7.38 -10.87 -12.76
N SER A 191 6.72 -12.03 -12.86
CA SER A 191 5.28 -12.13 -13.17
C SER A 191 4.42 -11.44 -12.11
N LEU A 192 4.71 -11.68 -10.84
CA LEU A 192 4.01 -11.06 -9.71
C LEU A 192 4.24 -9.54 -9.63
N SER A 193 5.45 -9.07 -9.95
CA SER A 193 5.74 -7.64 -10.05
C SER A 193 4.92 -6.99 -11.17
N THR A 194 4.86 -7.61 -12.36
CA THR A 194 4.01 -7.12 -13.47
C THR A 194 2.55 -7.06 -13.07
N PHE A 195 2.01 -8.12 -12.47
CA PHE A 195 0.66 -8.13 -11.91
C PHE A 195 0.42 -6.95 -10.95
N ALA A 196 1.33 -6.76 -9.98
CA ALA A 196 1.18 -5.73 -8.96
C ALA A 196 1.24 -4.32 -9.52
N GLN A 197 2.09 -4.05 -10.53
CA GLN A 197 2.16 -2.77 -11.21
C GLN A 197 0.84 -2.44 -11.93
N ARG A 198 0.23 -3.41 -12.62
CA ARG A 198 -1.04 -3.23 -13.31
C ARG A 198 -2.20 -3.00 -12.33
N ILE A 199 -2.29 -3.81 -11.28
CA ILE A 199 -3.31 -3.65 -10.22
C ILE A 199 -3.13 -2.33 -9.47
N GLY A 200 -1.90 -1.91 -9.17
CA GLY A 200 -1.64 -0.63 -8.50
C GLY A 200 -2.10 0.56 -9.34
N LEU A 201 -1.88 0.52 -10.66
CA LEU A 201 -2.37 1.55 -11.56
C LEU A 201 -3.90 1.51 -11.71
N ALA A 202 -4.48 0.31 -11.90
CA ALA A 202 -5.94 0.15 -11.98
C ALA A 202 -6.64 0.65 -10.69
N PHE A 203 -6.05 0.39 -9.53
CA PHE A 203 -6.56 0.87 -8.25
C PHE A 203 -6.64 2.40 -8.22
N GLN A 204 -5.60 3.09 -8.70
CA GLN A 204 -5.58 4.56 -8.73
C GLN A 204 -6.59 5.12 -9.74
N VAL A 205 -6.68 4.52 -10.94
CA VAL A 205 -7.69 4.91 -11.93
C VAL A 205 -9.10 4.78 -11.37
N MET A 206 -9.38 3.70 -10.62
CA MET A 206 -10.68 3.49 -9.98
C MET A 206 -10.90 4.41 -8.78
N ASP A 207 -9.84 4.80 -8.04
CA ASP A 207 -9.96 5.79 -6.97
C ASP A 207 -10.41 7.14 -7.53
N ASP A 208 -9.82 7.59 -8.65
CA ASP A 208 -10.23 8.80 -9.37
C ASP A 208 -11.71 8.72 -9.85
N VAL A 209 -12.16 7.56 -10.33
CA VAL A 209 -13.56 7.35 -10.73
C VAL A 209 -14.48 7.42 -9.53
N LEU A 210 -14.10 6.81 -8.41
CA LEU A 210 -14.89 6.81 -7.18
C LEU A 210 -14.98 8.19 -6.55
N ASP A 211 -13.91 9.00 -6.59
CA ASP A 211 -13.93 10.35 -6.04
C ASP A 211 -14.98 11.24 -6.71
N VAL A 212 -15.27 11.01 -7.99
CA VAL A 212 -16.28 11.77 -8.77
C VAL A 212 -17.67 11.15 -8.69
N THR A 213 -17.80 9.83 -8.48
CA THR A 213 -19.08 9.11 -8.62
C THR A 213 -19.70 8.67 -7.29
N ALA A 214 -18.90 8.52 -6.22
CA ALA A 214 -19.38 8.04 -4.93
C ALA A 214 -19.72 9.20 -3.99
N THR A 215 -20.60 8.92 -3.00
CA THR A 215 -20.93 9.88 -1.95
C THR A 215 -19.85 9.93 -0.86
N SER A 216 -19.78 11.04 -0.12
CA SER A 216 -18.84 11.17 1.01
C SER A 216 -19.06 10.08 2.09
N GLU A 217 -20.28 9.56 2.26
CA GLU A 217 -20.57 8.45 3.18
C GLU A 217 -19.93 7.14 2.69
N GLU A 218 -19.99 6.87 1.39
CA GLU A 218 -19.40 5.66 0.78
C GLU A 218 -17.87 5.71 0.79
N LEU A 219 -17.29 6.89 0.55
CA LEU A 219 -15.83 7.09 0.55
C LEU A 219 -15.22 7.10 1.96
N GLY A 220 -15.97 7.49 2.98
CA GLY A 220 -15.44 7.73 4.33
C GLY A 220 -14.49 8.94 4.43
N LYS A 221 -14.44 9.77 3.38
CA LYS A 221 -13.72 11.06 3.27
C LYS A 221 -14.60 12.04 2.48
N THR A 222 -14.25 13.32 2.46
CA THR A 222 -14.93 14.32 1.64
C THR A 222 -14.79 13.95 0.16
N ALA A 223 -15.90 13.79 -0.55
CA ALA A 223 -15.91 13.54 -2.00
C ALA A 223 -15.56 14.84 -2.76
N GLY A 224 -14.93 14.70 -3.95
CA GLY A 224 -14.61 15.82 -4.82
C GLY A 224 -13.39 16.66 -4.39
N LYS A 225 -12.59 16.21 -3.43
CA LYS A 225 -11.37 16.91 -3.00
C LYS A 225 -10.38 17.15 -4.14
N ASP A 226 -10.28 16.19 -5.07
CA ASP A 226 -9.35 16.30 -6.20
C ASP A 226 -9.81 17.38 -7.19
N ILE A 227 -11.12 17.61 -7.31
CA ILE A 227 -11.69 18.70 -8.13
C ILE A 227 -11.40 20.04 -7.45
N ASP A 228 -11.61 20.16 -6.13
CA ASP A 228 -11.38 21.39 -5.37
C ASP A 228 -9.88 21.77 -5.32
N ALA A 229 -8.99 20.77 -5.35
CA ALA A 229 -7.54 20.93 -5.37
C ALA A 229 -6.95 21.11 -6.78
N GLU A 230 -7.79 21.19 -7.83
CA GLU A 230 -7.36 21.27 -9.25
C GLU A 230 -6.34 20.15 -9.60
N LYS A 231 -6.45 18.96 -9.00
CA LYS A 231 -5.55 17.84 -9.28
C LYS A 231 -5.85 17.22 -10.64
N SER A 232 -4.79 16.82 -11.34
CA SER A 232 -4.91 16.04 -12.55
C SER A 232 -5.39 14.62 -12.22
N THR A 233 -6.45 14.16 -12.92
CA THR A 233 -7.02 12.82 -12.73
C THR A 233 -7.20 12.10 -14.07
N TYR A 234 -7.32 10.78 -14.06
CA TYR A 234 -7.66 10.02 -15.27
C TYR A 234 -9.05 10.38 -15.77
N VAL A 235 -9.99 10.65 -14.86
CA VAL A 235 -11.35 11.09 -15.24
C VAL A 235 -11.31 12.43 -15.97
N ALA A 236 -10.52 13.40 -15.53
CA ALA A 236 -10.35 14.68 -16.24
C ALA A 236 -9.72 14.50 -17.63
N SER A 237 -8.83 13.50 -17.80
CA SER A 237 -8.10 13.25 -19.05
C SER A 237 -8.92 12.48 -20.08
N MET A 238 -9.69 11.46 -19.68
CA MET A 238 -10.35 10.53 -20.61
C MET A 238 -11.85 10.30 -20.33
N GLY A 239 -12.43 11.01 -19.36
CA GLY A 239 -13.82 10.84 -18.93
C GLY A 239 -14.01 9.60 -18.05
N ILE A 240 -15.19 9.48 -17.43
CA ILE A 240 -15.50 8.37 -16.49
C ILE A 240 -15.49 7.03 -17.24
N ASP A 241 -16.13 6.93 -18.41
CA ASP A 241 -16.21 5.68 -19.15
C ASP A 241 -14.84 5.26 -19.67
N GLY A 242 -14.04 6.19 -20.22
CA GLY A 242 -12.68 5.92 -20.65
C GLY A 242 -11.75 5.47 -19.51
N ALA A 243 -11.91 6.04 -18.31
CA ALA A 243 -11.16 5.62 -17.14
C ALA A 243 -11.55 4.19 -16.70
N ARG A 244 -12.84 3.83 -16.74
CA ARG A 244 -13.31 2.47 -16.45
C ARG A 244 -12.76 1.45 -17.43
N ASP A 245 -12.88 1.72 -18.75
CA ASP A 245 -12.34 0.85 -19.80
C ASP A 245 -10.83 0.65 -19.65
N PHE A 246 -10.12 1.71 -19.28
CA PHE A 246 -8.68 1.63 -19.00
C PHE A 246 -8.37 0.76 -17.78
N ALA A 247 -9.12 0.89 -16.69
CA ALA A 247 -8.97 0.04 -15.51
C ALA A 247 -9.25 -1.44 -15.81
N GLU A 248 -10.28 -1.75 -16.64
CA GLU A 248 -10.57 -3.11 -17.09
C GLU A 248 -9.44 -3.69 -17.95
N THR A 249 -8.85 -2.88 -18.85
CA THR A 249 -7.68 -3.27 -19.63
C THR A 249 -6.50 -3.63 -18.71
N LEU A 250 -6.20 -2.77 -17.74
CA LEU A 250 -5.13 -3.02 -16.76
C LEU A 250 -5.37 -4.29 -15.95
N LEU A 251 -6.63 -4.56 -15.56
CA LEU A 251 -7.00 -5.79 -14.88
C LEU A 251 -6.76 -7.02 -15.75
N SER A 252 -7.12 -6.96 -17.03
CA SER A 252 -6.87 -8.05 -17.99
C SER A 252 -5.38 -8.34 -18.13
N GLU A 253 -4.55 -7.29 -18.32
CA GLU A 253 -3.09 -7.41 -18.39
C GLU A 253 -2.48 -7.97 -17.09
N ALA A 254 -3.04 -7.59 -15.93
CA ALA A 254 -2.63 -8.14 -14.64
C ALA A 254 -2.90 -9.64 -14.55
N LEU A 255 -4.09 -10.08 -14.95
CA LEU A 255 -4.46 -11.50 -14.94
C LEU A 255 -3.61 -12.32 -15.91
N GLU A 256 -3.29 -11.77 -17.09
CA GLU A 256 -2.39 -12.43 -18.07
C GLU A 256 -0.99 -12.67 -17.48
N ALA A 257 -0.47 -11.75 -16.68
CA ALA A 257 0.82 -11.89 -16.00
C ALA A 257 0.85 -13.08 -15.01
N LEU A 258 -0.31 -13.55 -14.54
CA LEU A 258 -0.44 -14.68 -13.63
C LEU A 258 -0.64 -16.05 -14.33
N ASN A 259 -0.62 -16.12 -15.67
CA ASN A 259 -0.86 -17.36 -16.40
C ASN A 259 0.09 -18.50 -15.99
N GLU A 260 1.34 -18.21 -15.63
CA GLU A 260 2.29 -19.22 -15.14
C GLU A 260 1.82 -19.88 -13.82
N PHE A 261 1.07 -19.17 -12.99
CA PHE A 261 0.51 -19.71 -11.74
C PHE A 261 -0.76 -20.53 -12.00
N CYS A 262 -1.54 -20.20 -13.02
CA CYS A 262 -2.74 -20.95 -13.40
C CYS A 262 -2.43 -22.36 -13.93
N LEU A 263 -1.27 -22.56 -14.54
CA LEU A 263 -0.84 -23.88 -15.04
C LEU A 263 -0.57 -24.89 -13.91
N LEU A 264 -0.27 -24.41 -12.70
CA LEU A 264 -0.08 -25.29 -11.53
C LEU A 264 -1.40 -25.91 -11.02
N TYR A 265 -2.54 -25.27 -11.28
CA TYR A 265 -3.87 -25.79 -10.92
C TYR A 265 -4.51 -26.71 -11.97
N THR A 266 -3.96 -26.75 -13.16
CA THR A 266 -4.46 -27.62 -14.27
C THR A 266 -3.68 -28.90 -14.45
N SER A 267 -2.62 -29.16 -13.68
CA SER A 267 -1.97 -30.47 -13.65
C SER A 267 -2.90 -31.46 -12.93
N PRO A 268 -3.22 -32.61 -13.55
CA PRO A 268 -4.02 -33.64 -12.89
C PRO A 268 -3.34 -34.05 -11.57
N SER A 269 -4.14 -34.14 -10.51
CA SER A 269 -3.67 -34.65 -9.23
C SER A 269 -3.11 -36.06 -9.43
N PRO A 270 -1.98 -36.45 -8.81
CA PRO A 270 -1.50 -37.82 -8.82
C PRO A 270 -2.49 -38.88 -8.28
N ARG A 271 -3.67 -38.45 -7.85
CA ARG A 271 -4.77 -39.32 -7.37
C ARG A 271 -5.79 -39.66 -8.44
N ASP A 272 -5.66 -39.11 -9.65
CA ASP A 272 -6.59 -39.36 -10.75
C ASP A 272 -6.03 -40.43 -11.73
N GLU A 273 -4.90 -41.05 -11.40
CA GLU A 273 -4.38 -42.30 -12.01
C GLU A 273 -4.59 -43.47 -11.04
#